data_eb2544e8d2f9178652cee07a17b526eb
#
_entry.id   eb2544e8d2f9178652cee07a17b526eb
#
_cell.length_a   1.000
_cell.length_b   1.000
_cell.length_c   1.000
_cell.angle_alpha   90.00
_cell.angle_beta   90.00
_cell.angle_gamma   90.00
#
_symmetry.space_group_name_H-M   'P 1'
#
loop_
_entity.id
_entity.type
_entity.pdbx_description
1 polymer ?
#
loop_
_entity_poly.entity_id
_entity_poly.type
_entity_poly.pdbx_seq_one_letter_code
_entity_poly.pdbx_strand_id
1 'polypeptide(L)'
;KIAAASKTATAPTVIGPERMVLSYTPWKTMLASGLADSRILLIGDPREKVLEVANNYGFKHATHYQDYAIKNDTINPFRAAKAGGTSHTAVAVASGKESFDGKAKANVPALSRTASPAVETPFAAILVMCDPYEWYEAHQAAVDVLCSPTPLSIEYDAHAPPMPIHFSNPDVLWKSEHPFPRFGQGAFKLALRALYTERLRFLRVPSEAIDERIAVFKQWGKPTEATFRFLEERLRELSPKPGEVSNERFYMVGDNPTSDIEGARRANIHHRKEGTTTWQGVLVRTGVYKEGDETNGAAAVVDGVAEAVDYILQREASFQ
;
A
#
# COMPACT_ATOMS: atom_id res chain seq x y z
N LYS A 1 -13.11 -13.16 45.72
CA LYS A 1 -13.43 -14.46 45.05
C LYS A 1 -12.93 -14.55 43.62
N ILE A 2 -12.49 -13.45 43.00
CA ILE A 2 -11.88 -13.44 41.65
C ILE A 2 -10.40 -13.87 41.70
N ALA A 3 -9.73 -13.77 42.85
CA ALA A 3 -8.33 -14.15 43.00
C ALA A 3 -8.04 -15.66 43.08
N ALA A 4 -9.05 -16.52 43.07
CA ALA A 4 -8.89 -17.98 43.22
C ALA A 4 -8.97 -18.78 41.89
N ALA A 5 -9.23 -18.13 40.74
CA ALA A 5 -9.31 -18.76 39.42
C ALA A 5 -8.02 -18.67 38.58
N SER A 6 -6.96 -18.10 39.15
CA SER A 6 -5.70 -17.83 38.42
C SER A 6 -4.57 -18.81 38.79
N LYS A 7 -4.83 -20.09 38.82
CA LYS A 7 -3.77 -21.12 39.07
C LYS A 7 -3.70 -22.24 38.04
N THR A 8 -4.10 -21.97 36.81
CA THR A 8 -3.54 -22.67 35.66
C THR A 8 -2.83 -21.59 34.82
N ALA A 9 -1.55 -21.36 35.09
CA ALA A 9 -0.70 -20.58 34.24
C ALA A 9 -0.64 -21.31 32.90
N THR A 10 -1.56 -21.01 32.00
CA THR A 10 -1.41 -21.29 30.60
C THR A 10 -0.16 -20.56 30.16
N ALA A 11 0.76 -21.26 29.51
CA ALA A 11 1.95 -20.64 28.90
C ALA A 11 1.56 -19.37 28.16
N PRO A 12 2.37 -18.29 28.18
CA PRO A 12 2.02 -17.05 27.53
C PRO A 12 1.63 -17.37 26.08
N THR A 13 0.43 -16.97 25.71
CA THR A 13 -0.07 -17.18 24.33
C THR A 13 0.81 -16.36 23.41
N VAL A 14 1.75 -17.03 22.75
CA VAL A 14 2.59 -16.39 21.74
C VAL A 14 1.67 -15.92 20.62
N ILE A 15 1.73 -14.63 20.28
CA ILE A 15 1.00 -14.09 19.12
C ILE A 15 1.66 -14.65 17.87
N GLY A 16 1.02 -15.66 17.27
CA GLY A 16 1.50 -16.27 16.04
C GLY A 16 1.20 -15.40 14.79
N PRO A 17 1.86 -15.69 13.66
CA PRO A 17 1.65 -14.97 12.40
C PRO A 17 0.20 -14.95 11.92
N GLU A 18 -0.58 -15.97 12.29
CA GLU A 18 -2.00 -16.08 11.95
C GLU A 18 -2.87 -14.99 12.61
N ARG A 19 -2.38 -14.39 13.68
CA ARG A 19 -3.04 -13.28 14.41
C ARG A 19 -2.51 -11.90 14.02
N MET A 20 -1.59 -11.85 13.09
CA MET A 20 -0.98 -10.61 12.61
C MET A 20 -1.53 -10.23 11.25
N VAL A 21 -2.12 -9.04 11.15
CA VAL A 21 -2.61 -8.48 9.88
C VAL A 21 -1.88 -7.18 9.63
N LEU A 22 -0.97 -7.20 8.64
CA LEU A 22 -0.27 -6.03 8.15
C LEU A 22 -1.13 -5.34 7.08
N SER A 23 -0.83 -4.10 6.76
CA SER A 23 -1.60 -3.27 5.81
C SER A 23 -1.74 -3.92 4.42
N TYR A 24 -0.79 -4.73 4.00
CA TYR A 24 -0.79 -5.49 2.74
C TYR A 24 -1.29 -6.94 2.88
N THR A 25 -1.58 -7.44 4.10
CA THR A 25 -2.08 -8.82 4.29
C THR A 25 -3.38 -9.10 3.51
N PRO A 26 -4.32 -8.15 3.38
CA PRO A 26 -5.53 -8.35 2.58
C PRO A 26 -5.28 -8.64 1.10
N TRP A 27 -4.08 -8.38 0.57
CA TRP A 27 -3.74 -8.70 -0.82
C TRP A 27 -3.77 -10.19 -1.12
N LYS A 28 -3.74 -11.05 -0.11
CA LYS A 28 -3.97 -12.50 -0.29
C LYS A 28 -5.30 -12.81 -0.98
N THR A 29 -6.30 -11.96 -0.82
CA THR A 29 -7.60 -12.12 -1.50
C THR A 29 -7.48 -11.94 -3.02
N MET A 30 -6.47 -11.20 -3.51
CA MET A 30 -6.26 -10.99 -4.94
C MET A 30 -5.67 -12.20 -5.66
N LEU A 31 -5.14 -13.18 -4.94
CA LEU A 31 -4.60 -14.40 -5.53
C LEU A 31 -5.70 -15.18 -6.25
N ALA A 32 -6.90 -15.24 -5.66
CA ALA A 32 -8.05 -15.91 -6.24
C ALA A 32 -8.54 -15.24 -7.55
N SER A 33 -8.23 -13.96 -7.77
CA SER A 33 -8.56 -13.24 -9.02
C SER A 33 -7.52 -13.40 -10.13
N GLY A 34 -6.56 -14.33 -9.99
CA GLY A 34 -5.59 -14.66 -11.03
C GLY A 34 -4.23 -13.98 -10.90
N LEU A 35 -4.03 -13.10 -9.88
CA LEU A 35 -2.74 -12.43 -9.70
C LEU A 35 -1.62 -13.36 -9.18
N ALA A 36 -1.95 -14.56 -8.70
CA ALA A 36 -0.95 -15.54 -8.26
C ALA A 36 0.06 -15.90 -9.36
N ASP A 37 -0.42 -16.11 -10.58
CA ASP A 37 0.38 -16.51 -11.72
C ASP A 37 0.67 -15.37 -12.71
N SER A 38 0.25 -14.15 -12.36
CA SER A 38 0.49 -12.97 -13.16
C SER A 38 1.80 -12.29 -12.80
N ARG A 39 2.44 -11.64 -13.78
CA ARG A 39 3.61 -10.81 -13.53
C ARG A 39 3.18 -9.51 -12.86
N ILE A 40 3.80 -9.18 -11.73
CA ILE A 40 3.54 -7.94 -11.00
C ILE A 40 4.82 -7.13 -10.80
N LEU A 41 4.71 -5.81 -10.86
CA LEU A 41 5.77 -4.92 -10.39
C LEU A 41 5.60 -4.68 -8.89
N LEU A 42 6.64 -4.99 -8.12
CA LEU A 42 6.65 -4.84 -6.66
C LEU A 42 7.50 -3.63 -6.28
N ILE A 43 6.92 -2.70 -5.53
CA ILE A 43 7.58 -1.50 -5.02
C ILE A 43 7.61 -1.54 -3.50
N GLY A 44 8.77 -1.26 -2.93
CA GLY A 44 9.02 -1.18 -1.49
C GLY A 44 10.40 -1.71 -1.12
N ASP A 45 10.86 -1.33 0.07
CA ASP A 45 12.19 -1.72 0.57
C ASP A 45 12.11 -2.22 2.02
N PRO A 46 13.05 -3.05 2.47
CA PRO A 46 14.19 -3.60 1.71
C PRO A 46 13.75 -4.65 0.67
N ARG A 47 14.43 -4.66 -0.48
CA ARG A 47 14.12 -5.51 -1.64
C ARG A 47 13.89 -6.99 -1.29
N GLU A 48 14.83 -7.60 -0.60
CA GLU A 48 14.77 -9.03 -0.25
C GLU A 48 13.55 -9.35 0.60
N LYS A 49 13.23 -8.44 1.52
CA LYS A 49 12.10 -8.61 2.45
C LYS A 49 10.76 -8.56 1.73
N VAL A 50 10.56 -7.58 0.85
CA VAL A 50 9.27 -7.46 0.13
C VAL A 50 9.08 -8.59 -0.88
N LEU A 51 10.17 -9.07 -1.53
CA LEU A 51 10.12 -10.24 -2.40
C LEU A 51 9.81 -11.52 -1.62
N GLU A 52 10.43 -11.72 -0.46
CA GLU A 52 10.12 -12.84 0.44
C GLU A 52 8.65 -12.86 0.83
N VAL A 53 8.12 -11.71 1.26
CA VAL A 53 6.72 -11.59 1.67
C VAL A 53 5.77 -11.84 0.49
N ALA A 54 6.05 -11.26 -0.68
CA ALA A 54 5.24 -11.45 -1.88
C ALA A 54 5.20 -12.94 -2.28
N ASN A 55 6.33 -13.62 -2.26
CA ASN A 55 6.45 -15.05 -2.56
C ASN A 55 5.71 -15.91 -1.53
N ASN A 56 5.89 -15.61 -0.23
CA ASN A 56 5.19 -16.31 0.86
C ASN A 56 3.65 -16.11 0.80
N TYR A 57 3.19 -15.02 0.21
CA TYR A 57 1.76 -14.80 -0.04
C TYR A 57 1.26 -15.57 -1.25
N GLY A 58 2.12 -16.00 -2.17
CA GLY A 58 1.76 -16.76 -3.35
C GLY A 58 1.84 -15.97 -4.67
N PHE A 59 2.42 -14.78 -4.69
CA PHE A 59 2.73 -14.05 -5.93
C PHE A 59 3.99 -14.62 -6.58
N LYS A 60 3.82 -15.52 -7.55
CA LYS A 60 4.92 -16.32 -8.12
C LYS A 60 5.86 -15.54 -9.04
N HIS A 61 5.39 -14.44 -9.63
CA HIS A 61 6.12 -13.68 -10.65
C HIS A 61 6.25 -12.21 -10.29
N ALA A 62 6.70 -11.94 -9.04
CA ALA A 62 7.00 -10.60 -8.58
C ALA A 62 8.36 -10.12 -9.14
N THR A 63 8.38 -8.98 -9.79
CA THR A 63 9.58 -8.27 -10.23
C THR A 63 9.74 -7.01 -9.38
N HIS A 64 10.82 -6.91 -8.64
CA HIS A 64 11.11 -5.71 -7.84
C HIS A 64 11.47 -4.52 -8.74
N TYR A 65 11.08 -3.30 -8.36
CA TYR A 65 11.33 -2.11 -9.16
C TYR A 65 12.81 -1.88 -9.47
N GLN A 66 13.71 -2.20 -8.53
CA GLN A 66 15.16 -2.10 -8.76
C GLN A 66 15.65 -3.15 -9.76
N ASP A 67 15.11 -4.37 -9.76
CA ASP A 67 15.47 -5.40 -10.75
C ASP A 67 14.99 -5.01 -12.13
N TYR A 68 13.79 -4.42 -12.21
CA TYR A 68 13.27 -3.85 -13.45
C TYR A 68 14.17 -2.73 -13.97
N ALA A 69 14.59 -1.83 -13.09
CA ALA A 69 15.46 -0.72 -13.44
C ALA A 69 16.92 -1.14 -13.77
N ILE A 70 17.43 -2.22 -13.17
CA ILE A 70 18.76 -2.78 -13.52
C ILE A 70 18.75 -3.38 -14.93
N LYS A 71 17.68 -4.07 -15.29
CA LYS A 71 17.53 -4.61 -16.66
C LYS A 71 17.39 -3.53 -17.72
N ASN A 72 17.01 -2.33 -17.32
CA ASN A 72 16.85 -1.17 -18.17
C ASN A 72 17.53 0.05 -17.53
N ASP A 73 18.83 0.17 -17.75
CA ASP A 73 19.68 1.21 -17.18
C ASP A 73 19.28 2.64 -17.60
N THR A 74 18.44 2.79 -18.61
CA THR A 74 17.89 4.09 -19.04
C THR A 74 16.77 4.60 -18.14
N ILE A 75 16.17 3.77 -17.29
CA ILE A 75 15.16 4.18 -16.30
C ILE A 75 15.74 5.19 -15.29
N ASN A 76 16.98 4.93 -14.86
CA ASN A 76 17.67 5.83 -13.95
C ASN A 76 18.99 6.32 -14.57
N PRO A 77 18.95 7.37 -15.38
CA PRO A 77 20.15 7.89 -16.04
C PRO A 77 21.22 8.40 -15.07
N PHE A 78 20.86 8.62 -13.78
CA PHE A 78 21.80 9.07 -12.75
C PHE A 78 22.50 7.92 -12.01
N ARG A 79 22.10 6.66 -12.23
CA ARG A 79 22.72 5.50 -11.57
C ARG A 79 24.19 5.36 -11.90
N ALA A 80 24.55 5.52 -13.18
CA ALA A 80 25.94 5.45 -13.64
C ALA A 80 26.82 6.56 -13.02
N ALA A 81 26.26 7.74 -12.80
CA ALA A 81 26.96 8.85 -12.15
C ALA A 81 27.25 8.56 -10.67
N LYS A 82 26.35 7.90 -9.95
CA LYS A 82 26.57 7.44 -8.57
C LYS A 82 27.69 6.39 -8.46
N ALA A 83 27.90 5.58 -9.49
CA ALA A 83 28.93 4.53 -9.52
C ALA A 83 30.32 5.02 -10.01
N GLY A 84 30.50 6.32 -10.23
CA GLY A 84 31.76 6.88 -10.75
C GLY A 84 32.00 6.64 -12.25
N GLY A 85 30.97 6.15 -12.97
CA GLY A 85 31.01 5.95 -14.42
C GLY A 85 30.66 7.23 -15.18
N THR A 86 31.29 7.48 -16.31
CA THR A 86 30.90 8.52 -17.26
C THR A 86 29.68 8.03 -18.05
N SER A 87 28.48 8.42 -17.62
CA SER A 87 27.28 8.20 -18.44
C SER A 87 27.27 9.20 -19.60
N HIS A 88 27.19 8.72 -20.83
CA HIS A 88 27.05 9.57 -22.02
C HIS A 88 25.76 10.42 -22.00
N THR A 89 24.79 10.08 -21.17
CA THR A 89 23.52 10.82 -20.97
C THR A 89 23.67 12.00 -20.01
N ALA A 90 24.60 11.96 -19.06
CA ALA A 90 24.80 13.05 -18.10
C ALA A 90 25.39 14.32 -18.77
N VAL A 91 26.05 14.19 -19.92
CA VAL A 91 26.65 15.31 -20.64
C VAL A 91 25.60 16.18 -21.33
N ALA A 92 24.47 15.63 -21.74
CA ALA A 92 23.42 16.37 -22.42
C ALA A 92 22.63 17.32 -21.50
N VAL A 93 22.53 17.00 -20.20
CA VAL A 93 21.83 17.83 -19.22
C VAL A 93 22.68 19.00 -18.73
N ALA A 94 24.01 18.86 -18.75
CA ALA A 94 24.92 19.90 -18.26
C ALA A 94 25.15 21.04 -19.28
N SER A 95 24.79 20.87 -20.57
CA SER A 95 25.06 21.85 -21.61
C SER A 95 23.98 22.92 -21.83
N GLY A 96 22.92 22.98 -21.02
CA GLY A 96 22.04 24.13 -20.80
C GLY A 96 21.59 24.98 -22.02
N LYS A 97 21.55 24.41 -23.21
CA LYS A 97 21.18 25.13 -24.44
C LYS A 97 20.26 24.29 -25.33
N GLU A 98 19.08 23.97 -24.83
CA GLU A 98 17.96 23.73 -25.73
C GLU A 98 16.70 24.31 -25.09
N SER A 99 16.20 25.38 -25.67
CA SER A 99 14.89 25.93 -25.37
C SER A 99 13.85 24.88 -25.74
N PHE A 100 12.89 24.67 -24.82
CA PHE A 100 11.74 23.80 -24.99
C PHE A 100 10.84 24.43 -26.10
N ASP A 101 11.20 24.26 -27.33
CA ASP A 101 10.38 24.64 -28.48
C ASP A 101 9.63 23.39 -28.96
N GLY A 102 8.31 23.39 -28.78
CA GLY A 102 7.37 22.26 -28.90
C GLY A 102 7.25 21.61 -30.28
N LYS A 103 8.31 21.59 -31.07
CA LYS A 103 8.41 21.01 -32.43
C LYS A 103 9.53 20.00 -32.64
N ALA A 104 10.24 19.58 -31.60
CA ALA A 104 11.23 18.54 -31.73
C ALA A 104 10.56 17.20 -32.03
N LYS A 105 10.59 16.74 -33.27
CA LYS A 105 10.55 15.30 -33.57
C LYS A 105 11.73 14.70 -32.82
N ALA A 106 11.43 13.95 -31.73
CA ALA A 106 12.45 13.26 -30.96
C ALA A 106 13.19 12.29 -31.89
N ASN A 107 14.35 12.67 -32.34
CA ASN A 107 15.34 11.76 -32.90
C ASN A 107 15.93 11.00 -31.68
N VAL A 108 15.18 10.05 -31.15
CA VAL A 108 15.68 9.12 -30.14
C VAL A 108 16.72 8.26 -30.88
N PRO A 109 18.01 8.27 -30.49
CA PRO A 109 18.99 7.39 -31.09
C PRO A 109 18.46 5.96 -30.98
N ALA A 110 18.40 5.24 -32.10
CA ALA A 110 18.02 3.83 -32.08
C ALA A 110 18.97 3.10 -31.13
N LEU A 111 18.47 2.69 -29.97
CA LEU A 111 19.19 1.83 -29.06
C LEU A 111 19.66 0.62 -29.85
N SER A 112 20.97 0.35 -29.86
CA SER A 112 21.57 -0.82 -30.47
C SER A 112 20.97 -2.07 -29.82
N ARG A 113 19.92 -2.60 -30.46
CA ARG A 113 19.24 -3.84 -30.03
C ARG A 113 20.06 -5.03 -30.53
N THR A 114 21.05 -5.47 -29.77
CA THR A 114 21.87 -6.64 -30.09
C THR A 114 21.34 -7.98 -29.53
N ALA A 115 20.14 -8.00 -28.98
CA ALA A 115 19.44 -9.25 -28.69
C ALA A 115 17.96 -9.07 -29.03
N SER A 116 17.33 -10.02 -29.75
CA SER A 116 15.87 -10.13 -29.80
C SER A 116 15.38 -10.23 -28.38
N PRO A 117 14.61 -9.27 -27.84
CA PRO A 117 14.05 -9.43 -26.52
C PRO A 117 13.14 -10.65 -26.56
N ALA A 118 13.39 -11.64 -25.72
CA ALA A 118 12.33 -12.59 -25.37
C ALA A 118 11.12 -11.73 -25.02
N VAL A 119 9.97 -11.99 -25.64
CA VAL A 119 8.74 -11.25 -25.38
C VAL A 119 8.42 -11.42 -23.92
N GLU A 120 8.80 -10.42 -23.11
CA GLU A 120 8.53 -10.46 -21.66
C GLU A 120 7.01 -10.32 -21.47
N THR A 121 6.45 -11.18 -20.63
CA THR A 121 5.03 -11.12 -20.26
C THR A 121 4.67 -9.76 -19.71
N PRO A 122 3.57 -9.12 -20.14
CA PRO A 122 3.12 -7.85 -19.59
C PRO A 122 2.90 -7.91 -18.08
N PHE A 123 3.08 -6.79 -17.40
CA PHE A 123 2.66 -6.65 -16.03
C PHE A 123 1.13 -6.59 -15.93
N ALA A 124 0.55 -7.27 -14.95
CA ALA A 124 -0.88 -7.26 -14.67
C ALA A 124 -1.28 -6.27 -13.56
N ALA A 125 -0.34 -5.92 -12.69
CA ALA A 125 -0.58 -4.97 -11.60
C ALA A 125 0.75 -4.41 -11.06
N ILE A 126 0.65 -3.27 -10.35
CA ILE A 126 1.72 -2.73 -9.50
C ILE A 126 1.28 -2.84 -8.04
N LEU A 127 2.14 -3.40 -7.19
CA LEU A 127 1.90 -3.51 -5.75
C LEU A 127 2.94 -2.67 -4.99
N VAL A 128 2.50 -1.58 -4.35
CA VAL A 128 3.34 -0.75 -3.48
C VAL A 128 3.19 -1.27 -2.05
N MET A 129 4.11 -2.15 -1.63
CA MET A 129 4.01 -2.91 -0.37
C MET A 129 4.51 -2.11 0.83
N CYS A 130 5.65 -1.45 0.67
CA CYS A 130 6.27 -0.60 1.68
C CYS A 130 6.78 0.66 1.02
N ASP A 131 7.32 1.60 1.82
CA ASP A 131 7.96 2.79 1.31
C ASP A 131 9.25 2.43 0.57
N PRO A 132 9.43 2.84 -0.70
CA PRO A 132 10.69 2.64 -1.40
C PRO A 132 11.73 3.66 -0.91
N TYR A 133 13.00 3.24 -0.83
CA TYR A 133 14.07 4.16 -0.42
C TYR A 133 14.51 5.08 -1.56
N GLU A 134 14.52 4.57 -2.79
CA GLU A 134 14.91 5.32 -3.99
C GLU A 134 13.67 5.79 -4.76
N TRP A 135 13.04 6.86 -4.29
CA TRP A 135 11.79 7.38 -4.85
C TRP A 135 11.88 7.73 -6.33
N TYR A 136 12.99 8.32 -6.78
CA TYR A 136 13.17 8.66 -8.19
C TYR A 136 12.99 7.42 -9.08
N GLU A 137 13.73 6.36 -8.78
CA GLU A 137 13.72 5.14 -9.57
C GLU A 137 12.38 4.40 -9.49
N ALA A 138 11.79 4.34 -8.28
CA ALA A 138 10.49 3.72 -8.06
C ALA A 138 9.38 4.44 -8.83
N HIS A 139 9.39 5.79 -8.87
CA HIS A 139 8.44 6.58 -9.65
C HIS A 139 8.62 6.37 -11.16
N GLN A 140 9.86 6.39 -11.66
CA GLN A 140 10.14 6.15 -13.08
C GLN A 140 9.66 4.77 -13.51
N ALA A 141 10.04 3.71 -12.76
CA ALA A 141 9.60 2.34 -13.04
C ALA A 141 8.06 2.22 -13.03
N ALA A 142 7.40 2.83 -12.03
CA ALA A 142 5.95 2.79 -11.94
C ALA A 142 5.27 3.51 -13.12
N VAL A 143 5.72 4.72 -13.46
CA VAL A 143 5.14 5.51 -14.56
C VAL A 143 5.35 4.82 -15.90
N ASP A 144 6.54 4.25 -16.15
CA ASP A 144 6.84 3.55 -17.39
C ASP A 144 5.95 2.31 -17.55
N VAL A 145 5.76 1.53 -16.48
CA VAL A 145 4.88 0.34 -16.49
C VAL A 145 3.40 0.73 -16.59
N LEU A 146 2.96 1.84 -15.98
CA LEU A 146 1.59 2.36 -16.13
C LEU A 146 1.30 2.87 -17.55
N CYS A 147 2.32 3.38 -18.24
CA CYS A 147 2.21 3.82 -19.63
C CYS A 147 2.31 2.67 -20.64
N SER A 148 3.11 1.65 -20.31
CA SER A 148 3.27 0.46 -21.15
C SER A 148 3.49 -0.78 -20.28
N PRO A 149 2.47 -1.64 -20.12
CA PRO A 149 2.58 -2.87 -19.32
C PRO A 149 3.65 -3.84 -19.84
N THR A 150 3.96 -3.76 -21.13
CA THR A 150 5.02 -4.57 -21.73
C THR A 150 6.36 -3.89 -21.47
N PRO A 151 7.28 -4.56 -20.77
CA PRO A 151 8.57 -4.00 -20.45
C PRO A 151 9.31 -3.48 -21.67
N LEU A 152 9.94 -2.33 -21.51
CA LEU A 152 10.77 -1.67 -22.54
C LEU A 152 10.03 -1.28 -23.82
N SER A 153 8.71 -1.38 -23.89
CA SER A 153 7.95 -0.74 -24.95
C SER A 153 7.95 0.76 -24.69
N ILE A 154 8.36 1.53 -25.69
CA ILE A 154 8.27 2.99 -25.66
C ILE A 154 6.93 3.50 -26.21
N GLU A 155 6.10 2.59 -26.69
CA GLU A 155 4.80 2.91 -27.26
C GLU A 155 3.74 2.92 -26.16
N TYR A 156 3.16 4.08 -25.96
CA TYR A 156 1.97 4.20 -25.11
C TYR A 156 0.76 3.68 -25.86
N ASP A 157 0.09 2.70 -25.30
CA ASP A 157 -1.19 2.21 -25.82
C ASP A 157 -2.36 2.90 -25.10
N ALA A 158 -2.95 3.88 -25.79
CA ALA A 158 -4.13 4.58 -25.28
C ALA A 158 -5.37 3.68 -25.13
N HIS A 159 -5.40 2.55 -25.83
CA HIS A 159 -6.51 1.58 -25.82
C HIS A 159 -6.30 0.46 -24.81
N ALA A 160 -5.08 0.27 -24.30
CA ALA A 160 -4.87 -0.71 -23.23
C ALA A 160 -5.69 -0.34 -21.98
N PRO A 161 -6.33 -1.32 -21.33
CA PRO A 161 -7.07 -1.05 -20.10
C PRO A 161 -6.13 -0.48 -19.02
N PRO A 162 -6.62 0.46 -18.18
CA PRO A 162 -5.82 1.00 -17.10
C PRO A 162 -5.29 -0.10 -16.18
N MET A 163 -3.98 -0.09 -15.93
CA MET A 163 -3.34 -1.07 -15.05
C MET A 163 -3.63 -0.76 -13.58
N PRO A 164 -4.13 -1.73 -12.79
CA PRO A 164 -4.36 -1.51 -11.37
C PRO A 164 -3.04 -1.33 -10.62
N ILE A 165 -3.02 -0.32 -9.75
CA ILE A 165 -1.96 -0.10 -8.78
C ILE A 165 -2.53 -0.09 -7.38
N HIS A 166 -1.93 -0.85 -6.48
CA HIS A 166 -2.40 -1.06 -5.12
C HIS A 166 -1.39 -0.50 -4.12
N PHE A 167 -1.86 0.36 -3.23
CA PHE A 167 -1.08 0.95 -2.14
C PHE A 167 -1.51 0.35 -0.82
N SER A 168 -0.56 -0.17 -0.05
CA SER A 168 -0.85 -0.83 1.22
C SER A 168 -1.19 0.15 2.34
N ASN A 169 -0.57 1.34 2.35
CA ASN A 169 -0.68 2.31 3.44
C ASN A 169 -1.12 3.69 2.91
N PRO A 170 -2.19 4.31 3.47
CA PRO A 170 -2.64 5.65 3.09
C PRO A 170 -1.84 6.79 3.73
N ASP A 171 -1.02 6.52 4.77
CA ASP A 171 -0.42 7.55 5.60
C ASP A 171 0.54 8.43 4.79
N VAL A 172 0.21 9.72 4.73
CA VAL A 172 1.07 10.74 4.10
C VAL A 172 2.25 11.08 4.98
N LEU A 173 2.03 11.10 6.29
CA LEU A 173 3.02 11.41 7.32
C LEU A 173 3.01 10.34 8.40
N TRP A 174 4.18 10.05 8.94
CA TRP A 174 4.33 9.16 10.09
C TRP A 174 5.35 9.70 11.09
N LYS A 175 5.17 9.37 12.35
CA LYS A 175 6.06 9.78 13.45
C LYS A 175 7.30 8.88 13.45
N SER A 176 8.48 9.52 13.40
CA SER A 176 9.78 8.88 13.59
C SER A 176 10.52 9.55 14.74
N GLU A 177 11.80 9.25 14.91
CA GLU A 177 12.68 9.91 15.90
C GLU A 177 12.92 11.38 15.58
N HIS A 178 12.75 11.78 14.32
CA HIS A 178 12.91 13.18 13.91
C HIS A 178 11.80 14.06 14.54
N PRO A 179 12.10 15.31 14.96
CA PRO A 179 11.13 16.22 15.57
C PRO A 179 9.88 16.45 14.72
N PHE A 180 10.02 16.53 13.39
CA PHE A 180 8.91 16.66 12.46
C PHE A 180 8.56 15.29 11.84
N PRO A 181 7.27 15.02 11.57
CA PRO A 181 6.84 13.82 10.86
C PRO A 181 7.56 13.65 9.53
N ARG A 182 7.76 12.40 9.12
CA ARG A 182 8.39 12.04 7.85
C ARG A 182 7.32 11.60 6.83
N PHE A 183 7.68 11.69 5.55
CA PHE A 183 6.80 11.23 4.48
C PHE A 183 6.68 9.71 4.49
N GLY A 184 5.45 9.23 4.35
CA GLY A 184 5.11 7.83 4.19
C GLY A 184 4.58 7.51 2.80
N GLN A 185 4.07 6.31 2.65
CA GLN A 185 3.61 5.79 1.35
C GLN A 185 2.49 6.62 0.71
N GLY A 186 1.64 7.26 1.52
CA GLY A 186 0.64 8.21 1.02
C GLY A 186 1.25 9.39 0.28
N ALA A 187 2.41 9.91 0.75
CA ALA A 187 3.13 10.97 0.04
C ALA A 187 3.74 10.45 -1.27
N PHE A 188 4.29 9.23 -1.29
CA PHE A 188 4.74 8.58 -2.51
C PHE A 188 3.60 8.44 -3.53
N LYS A 189 2.41 8.02 -3.08
CA LYS A 189 1.21 7.93 -3.93
C LYS A 189 0.81 9.27 -4.53
N LEU A 190 0.82 10.35 -3.74
CA LEU A 190 0.50 11.70 -4.21
C LEU A 190 1.48 12.15 -5.30
N ALA A 191 2.78 11.95 -5.07
CA ALA A 191 3.83 12.26 -6.05
C ALA A 191 3.66 11.43 -7.34
N LEU A 192 3.45 10.12 -7.21
CA LEU A 192 3.24 9.24 -8.37
C LEU A 192 2.02 9.66 -9.20
N ARG A 193 0.91 9.99 -8.54
CA ARG A 193 -0.29 10.46 -9.21
C ARG A 193 -0.02 11.72 -10.03
N ALA A 194 0.68 12.70 -9.45
CA ALA A 194 1.03 13.94 -10.13
C ALA A 194 1.95 13.68 -11.34
N LEU A 195 3.01 12.89 -11.15
CA LEU A 195 3.97 12.56 -12.21
C LEU A 195 3.31 11.77 -13.34
N TYR A 196 2.47 10.80 -13.04
CA TYR A 196 1.74 10.03 -14.04
C TYR A 196 0.74 10.89 -14.81
N THR A 197 0.01 11.77 -14.13
CA THR A 197 -0.88 12.75 -14.79
C THR A 197 -0.12 13.62 -15.78
N GLU A 198 1.03 14.17 -15.39
CA GLU A 198 1.84 15.00 -16.30
C GLU A 198 2.40 14.19 -17.47
N ARG A 199 2.80 12.94 -17.24
CA ARG A 199 3.23 12.04 -18.33
C ARG A 199 2.11 11.79 -19.34
N LEU A 200 0.88 11.54 -18.87
CA LEU A 200 -0.28 11.34 -19.74
C LEU A 200 -0.63 12.60 -20.53
N ARG A 201 -0.54 13.79 -19.91
CA ARG A 201 -0.69 15.07 -20.61
C ARG A 201 0.35 15.28 -21.69
N PHE A 202 1.62 14.97 -21.39
CA PHE A 202 2.72 15.00 -22.36
C PHE A 202 2.45 14.07 -23.55
N LEU A 203 1.87 12.90 -23.30
CA LEU A 203 1.45 11.93 -24.32
C LEU A 203 0.13 12.34 -25.03
N ARG A 204 -0.45 13.50 -24.69
CA ARG A 204 -1.68 14.04 -25.27
C ARG A 204 -2.91 13.15 -25.05
N VAL A 205 -2.95 12.44 -23.94
CA VAL A 205 -4.12 11.66 -23.52
C VAL A 205 -5.25 12.62 -23.16
N PRO A 206 -6.50 12.39 -23.63
CA PRO A 206 -7.66 13.20 -23.26
C PRO A 206 -7.91 13.21 -21.76
N SER A 207 -8.43 14.34 -21.23
CA SER A 207 -8.63 14.53 -19.78
C SER A 207 -9.50 13.43 -19.15
N GLU A 208 -10.56 13.04 -19.82
CA GLU A 208 -11.50 12.00 -19.38
C GLU A 208 -10.79 10.64 -19.22
N ALA A 209 -9.91 10.29 -20.17
CA ALA A 209 -9.11 9.06 -20.11
C ALA A 209 -8.02 9.14 -19.03
N ILE A 210 -7.51 10.34 -18.69
CA ILE A 210 -6.59 10.53 -17.57
C ILE A 210 -7.30 10.20 -16.25
N ASP A 211 -8.53 10.68 -16.05
CA ASP A 211 -9.30 10.42 -14.83
C ASP A 211 -9.58 8.92 -14.64
N GLU A 212 -9.93 8.20 -15.71
CA GLU A 212 -10.11 6.75 -15.68
C GLU A 212 -8.82 6.02 -15.26
N ARG A 213 -7.66 6.46 -15.79
CA ARG A 213 -6.36 5.87 -15.45
C ARG A 213 -5.92 6.17 -14.03
N ILE A 214 -6.32 7.28 -13.47
CA ILE A 214 -6.06 7.61 -12.06
C ILE A 214 -7.03 6.87 -11.12
N ALA A 215 -8.25 6.58 -11.56
CA ALA A 215 -9.26 5.87 -10.76
C ALA A 215 -8.84 4.44 -10.36
N VAL A 216 -7.87 3.83 -11.06
CA VAL A 216 -7.35 2.49 -10.72
C VAL A 216 -6.32 2.49 -9.59
N PHE A 217 -6.02 3.65 -8.99
CA PHE A 217 -5.15 3.76 -7.82
C PHE A 217 -5.90 3.27 -6.57
N LYS A 218 -5.76 1.98 -6.27
CA LYS A 218 -6.47 1.31 -5.17
C LYS A 218 -5.74 1.50 -3.85
N GLN A 219 -6.49 1.88 -2.81
CA GLN A 219 -5.96 2.05 -1.47
C GLN A 219 -6.40 0.88 -0.57
N TRP A 220 -5.43 0.35 0.17
CA TRP A 220 -5.59 -0.63 1.25
C TRP A 220 -5.05 -0.02 2.55
N GLY A 221 -5.12 -0.78 3.62
CA GLY A 221 -4.76 -0.29 4.96
C GLY A 221 -5.93 0.46 5.62
N LYS A 222 -5.83 0.68 6.92
CA LYS A 222 -6.81 1.47 7.68
C LYS A 222 -6.87 2.90 7.13
N PRO A 223 -8.04 3.53 7.00
CA PRO A 223 -9.39 3.14 7.42
C PRO A 223 -10.24 2.49 6.31
N THR A 224 -9.64 1.79 5.33
CA THR A 224 -10.39 1.28 4.17
C THR A 224 -11.33 0.13 4.53
N GLU A 225 -12.49 0.09 3.89
CA GLU A 225 -13.49 -0.96 4.04
C GLU A 225 -12.90 -2.36 3.77
N ALA A 226 -12.13 -2.51 2.69
CA ALA A 226 -11.53 -3.78 2.32
C ALA A 226 -10.64 -4.36 3.44
N THR A 227 -9.92 -3.51 4.17
CA THR A 227 -9.11 -3.93 5.30
C THR A 227 -9.96 -4.39 6.48
N PHE A 228 -11.05 -3.68 6.81
CA PHE A 228 -11.92 -4.05 7.91
C PHE A 228 -12.72 -5.31 7.60
N ARG A 229 -13.21 -5.51 6.38
CA ARG A 229 -13.83 -6.78 5.96
C ARG A 229 -12.88 -7.96 6.09
N PHE A 230 -11.64 -7.81 5.65
CA PHE A 230 -10.62 -8.84 5.83
C PHE A 230 -10.35 -9.15 7.32
N LEU A 231 -10.31 -8.11 8.17
CA LEU A 231 -10.15 -8.28 9.62
C LEU A 231 -11.32 -9.05 10.22
N GLU A 232 -12.55 -8.77 9.82
CA GLU A 232 -13.75 -9.47 10.29
C GLU A 232 -13.73 -10.95 9.91
N GLU A 233 -13.45 -11.25 8.64
CA GLU A 233 -13.32 -12.63 8.18
C GLU A 233 -12.25 -13.37 9.00
N ARG A 234 -11.11 -12.71 9.22
CA ARG A 234 -10.00 -13.28 9.98
C ARG A 234 -10.35 -13.49 11.47
N LEU A 235 -11.04 -12.55 12.09
CA LEU A 235 -11.47 -12.67 13.48
C LEU A 235 -12.50 -13.80 13.64
N ARG A 236 -13.42 -13.97 12.67
CA ARG A 236 -14.38 -15.09 12.66
C ARG A 236 -13.68 -16.45 12.54
N GLU A 237 -12.70 -16.57 11.66
CA GLU A 237 -11.88 -17.78 11.52
C GLU A 237 -11.14 -18.15 12.81
N LEU A 238 -10.69 -17.16 13.56
CA LEU A 238 -9.95 -17.32 14.82
C LEU A 238 -10.88 -17.48 16.04
N SER A 239 -12.18 -17.31 15.86
CA SER A 239 -13.15 -17.47 16.94
C SER A 239 -13.20 -18.92 17.44
N PRO A 240 -13.24 -19.16 18.77
CA PRO A 240 -13.40 -20.50 19.33
C PRO A 240 -14.76 -21.14 19.02
N LYS A 241 -15.72 -20.35 18.52
CA LYS A 241 -17.06 -20.78 18.12
C LYS A 241 -17.44 -20.25 16.74
N PRO A 242 -16.84 -20.79 15.66
CA PRO A 242 -17.18 -20.36 14.31
C PRO A 242 -18.65 -20.70 14.02
N GLY A 243 -19.43 -19.71 13.61
CA GLY A 243 -20.82 -19.91 13.16
C GLY A 243 -21.92 -19.68 14.20
N GLU A 244 -21.62 -19.41 15.47
CA GLU A 244 -22.62 -19.07 16.49
C GLU A 244 -22.90 -17.55 16.60
N VAL A 245 -22.84 -16.80 15.50
CA VAL A 245 -22.78 -15.35 15.62
C VAL A 245 -24.06 -14.68 15.20
N SER A 246 -24.86 -14.27 16.16
CA SER A 246 -26.04 -13.43 15.92
C SER A 246 -25.86 -11.94 16.28
N ASN A 247 -24.81 -11.47 16.85
CA ASN A 247 -24.53 -10.04 17.12
C ASN A 247 -23.05 -9.88 17.47
N GLU A 248 -22.19 -9.88 16.47
CA GLU A 248 -20.74 -9.72 16.69
C GLU A 248 -20.40 -8.29 17.08
N ARG A 249 -19.63 -8.16 18.15
CA ARG A 249 -18.96 -6.91 18.49
C ARG A 249 -17.46 -7.06 18.34
N PHE A 250 -16.89 -6.18 17.53
CA PHE A 250 -15.45 -6.03 17.35
C PHE A 250 -14.97 -4.74 17.99
N TYR A 251 -13.79 -4.78 18.56
CA TYR A 251 -13.15 -3.62 19.14
C TYR A 251 -11.87 -3.28 18.39
N MET A 252 -11.77 -2.02 17.97
CA MET A 252 -10.55 -1.46 17.40
C MET A 252 -9.88 -0.59 18.44
N VAL A 253 -8.80 -1.09 19.03
CA VAL A 253 -7.96 -0.33 19.97
C VAL A 253 -6.82 0.29 19.17
N GLY A 254 -6.70 1.61 19.17
CA GLY A 254 -5.66 2.30 18.42
C GLY A 254 -5.46 3.73 18.89
N ASP A 255 -4.38 4.35 18.43
CA ASP A 255 -3.95 5.68 18.82
C ASP A 255 -4.24 6.76 17.79
N ASN A 256 -4.71 6.36 16.61
CA ASN A 256 -4.93 7.28 15.51
C ASN A 256 -6.43 7.43 15.20
N PRO A 257 -7.05 8.59 15.53
CA PRO A 257 -8.47 8.84 15.27
C PRO A 257 -8.83 8.69 13.79
N THR A 258 -7.95 9.12 12.88
CA THR A 258 -8.24 9.20 11.43
C THR A 258 -8.05 7.87 10.70
N SER A 259 -7.38 6.89 11.30
CA SER A 259 -7.20 5.56 10.71
C SER A 259 -7.90 4.47 11.51
N ASP A 260 -7.66 4.37 12.81
CA ASP A 260 -8.18 3.30 13.66
C ASP A 260 -9.68 3.50 13.94
N ILE A 261 -10.01 4.66 14.52
CA ILE A 261 -11.38 4.95 14.93
C ILE A 261 -12.28 5.22 13.73
N GLU A 262 -11.78 5.97 12.77
CA GLU A 262 -12.50 6.24 11.52
C GLU A 262 -12.76 4.94 10.73
N GLY A 263 -11.83 3.99 10.75
CA GLY A 263 -12.02 2.69 10.13
C GLY A 263 -13.15 1.89 10.78
N ALA A 264 -13.18 1.82 12.11
CA ALA A 264 -14.28 1.22 12.85
C ALA A 264 -15.63 1.89 12.55
N ARG A 265 -15.64 3.23 12.50
CA ARG A 265 -16.83 4.01 12.15
C ARG A 265 -17.33 3.72 10.73
N ARG A 266 -16.42 3.64 9.74
CA ARG A 266 -16.76 3.32 8.34
C ARG A 266 -17.31 1.91 8.20
N ALA A 267 -16.67 0.93 8.86
CA ALA A 267 -17.17 -0.43 8.87
C ALA A 267 -18.62 -0.51 9.36
N ASN A 268 -18.99 0.23 10.42
CA ASN A 268 -20.37 0.29 10.92
C ASN A 268 -21.36 0.89 9.89
N ILE A 269 -20.95 1.82 9.04
CA ILE A 269 -21.83 2.38 8.02
C ILE A 269 -22.25 1.31 7.01
N HIS A 270 -21.34 0.42 6.65
CA HIS A 270 -21.64 -0.70 5.76
C HIS A 270 -22.55 -1.74 6.44
N HIS A 271 -22.28 -2.08 7.69
CA HIS A 271 -23.07 -3.07 8.43
C HIS A 271 -24.46 -2.63 8.87
N ARG A 272 -24.76 -1.32 8.90
CA ARG A 272 -26.11 -0.82 9.20
C ARG A 272 -27.19 -1.39 8.27
N LYS A 273 -26.83 -1.85 7.09
CA LYS A 273 -27.75 -2.49 6.14
C LYS A 273 -27.98 -3.98 6.45
N GLU A 274 -27.04 -4.62 7.11
CA GLU A 274 -27.02 -6.07 7.37
C GLU A 274 -27.38 -6.41 8.81
N GLY A 275 -27.27 -5.47 9.75
CA GLY A 275 -27.82 -5.54 11.10
C GLY A 275 -27.10 -6.42 12.13
N THR A 276 -25.95 -7.02 11.79
CA THR A 276 -25.38 -8.13 12.57
C THR A 276 -24.02 -7.87 13.22
N THR A 277 -23.25 -6.91 12.74
CA THR A 277 -21.88 -6.65 13.22
C THR A 277 -21.72 -5.21 13.66
N THR A 278 -21.05 -4.98 14.77
CA THR A 278 -20.71 -3.63 15.24
C THR A 278 -19.24 -3.52 15.61
N TRP A 279 -18.61 -2.44 15.14
CA TRP A 279 -17.27 -2.05 15.54
C TRP A 279 -17.32 -0.95 16.59
N GLN A 280 -16.48 -1.05 17.60
CA GLN A 280 -16.29 -0.03 18.63
C GLN A 280 -14.84 0.44 18.62
N GLY A 281 -14.61 1.71 18.37
CA GLY A 281 -13.28 2.31 18.44
C GLY A 281 -12.95 2.69 19.89
N VAL A 282 -11.83 2.21 20.43
CA VAL A 282 -11.27 2.62 21.71
C VAL A 282 -9.96 3.33 21.45
N LEU A 283 -9.92 4.63 21.74
CA LEU A 283 -8.76 5.48 21.47
C LEU A 283 -7.82 5.48 22.66
N VAL A 284 -6.52 5.26 22.41
CA VAL A 284 -5.48 5.30 23.43
C VAL A 284 -4.60 6.55 23.32
N ARG A 285 -4.15 7.09 24.47
CA ARG A 285 -3.31 8.31 24.52
C ARG A 285 -1.82 8.08 24.29
N THR A 286 -1.41 6.82 24.07
CA THR A 286 0.01 6.45 24.02
C THR A 286 0.71 6.72 22.68
N GLY A 287 0.05 7.30 21.68
CA GLY A 287 0.61 7.45 20.34
C GLY A 287 0.38 8.81 19.70
N VAL A 288 -0.34 8.82 18.56
CA VAL A 288 -0.54 10.01 17.71
C VAL A 288 -1.56 10.98 18.32
N TYR A 289 -2.60 10.46 18.96
CA TYR A 289 -3.67 11.26 19.57
C TYR A 289 -3.14 12.21 20.63
N LYS A 290 -3.61 13.44 20.61
CA LYS A 290 -3.35 14.46 21.63
C LYS A 290 -4.65 14.91 22.27
N GLU A 291 -4.61 15.23 23.56
CA GLU A 291 -5.78 15.77 24.27
C GLU A 291 -6.28 17.04 23.56
N GLY A 292 -7.59 17.06 23.27
CA GLY A 292 -8.23 18.13 22.52
C GLY A 292 -8.38 17.90 21.02
N ASP A 293 -7.73 16.86 20.46
CA ASP A 293 -7.97 16.45 19.07
C ASP A 293 -9.36 15.80 18.92
N GLU A 294 -9.89 15.80 17.69
CA GLU A 294 -11.12 15.09 17.39
C GLU A 294 -10.95 13.57 17.58
N THR A 295 -11.90 12.94 18.27
CA THR A 295 -11.87 11.51 18.57
C THR A 295 -12.51 10.63 17.49
N ASN A 296 -13.10 11.24 16.45
CA ASN A 296 -13.85 10.58 15.36
C ASN A 296 -14.94 9.59 15.85
N GLY A 297 -15.54 9.89 17.02
CA GLY A 297 -16.60 9.07 17.57
C GLY A 297 -16.11 7.80 18.29
N ALA A 298 -14.93 7.84 18.88
CA ALA A 298 -14.45 6.77 19.76
C ALA A 298 -15.46 6.51 20.89
N ALA A 299 -15.68 5.24 21.18
CA ALA A 299 -16.56 4.81 22.27
C ALA A 299 -15.97 5.11 23.65
N ALA A 300 -14.64 5.15 23.74
CA ALA A 300 -13.88 5.57 24.92
C ALA A 300 -12.51 6.14 24.50
N VAL A 301 -11.96 7.00 25.36
CA VAL A 301 -10.58 7.48 25.29
C VAL A 301 -9.91 7.11 26.61
N VAL A 302 -8.86 6.29 26.53
CA VAL A 302 -8.18 5.70 27.71
C VAL A 302 -6.69 5.92 27.64
N ASP A 303 -5.98 5.71 28.76
CA ASP A 303 -4.57 6.03 28.85
C ASP A 303 -3.67 5.10 28.04
N GLY A 304 -4.03 3.80 27.99
CA GLY A 304 -3.27 2.81 27.24
C GLY A 304 -4.05 1.55 26.92
N VAL A 305 -3.35 0.56 26.39
CA VAL A 305 -3.96 -0.72 25.96
C VAL A 305 -4.53 -1.51 27.16
N ALA A 306 -3.90 -1.43 28.34
CA ALA A 306 -4.41 -2.12 29.54
C ALA A 306 -5.80 -1.61 29.93
N GLU A 307 -5.97 -0.29 30.00
CA GLU A 307 -7.23 0.37 30.31
C GLU A 307 -8.28 0.12 29.21
N ALA A 308 -7.85 -0.01 27.96
CA ALA A 308 -8.75 -0.39 26.86
C ALA A 308 -9.29 -1.81 27.05
N VAL A 309 -8.46 -2.77 27.46
CA VAL A 309 -8.87 -4.13 27.75
C VAL A 309 -9.87 -4.15 28.93
N ASP A 310 -9.59 -3.43 30.02
CA ASP A 310 -10.48 -3.31 31.15
C ASP A 310 -11.84 -2.72 30.77
N TYR A 311 -11.85 -1.66 29.96
CA TYR A 311 -13.06 -1.07 29.40
C TYR A 311 -13.87 -2.09 28.59
N ILE A 312 -13.23 -2.86 27.70
CA ILE A 312 -13.88 -3.90 26.89
C ILE A 312 -14.50 -4.97 27.78
N LEU A 313 -13.75 -5.50 28.73
CA LEU A 313 -14.24 -6.55 29.65
C LEU A 313 -15.43 -6.10 30.49
N GLN A 314 -15.40 -4.88 31.02
CA GLN A 314 -16.50 -4.30 31.77
C GLN A 314 -17.76 -4.13 30.91
N ARG A 315 -17.57 -3.64 29.67
CA ARG A 315 -18.66 -3.45 28.74
C ARG A 315 -19.30 -4.77 28.32
N GLU A 316 -18.51 -5.78 27.99
CA GLU A 316 -19.04 -7.11 27.63
C GLU A 316 -19.77 -7.80 28.79
N ALA A 317 -19.29 -7.63 30.03
CA ALA A 317 -19.97 -8.13 31.19
C ALA A 317 -21.36 -7.49 31.41
N SER A 318 -21.60 -6.29 30.93
CA SER A 318 -22.90 -5.60 31.02
C SER A 318 -23.95 -6.11 30.01
N PHE A 319 -23.57 -6.92 29.05
CA PHE A 319 -24.46 -7.53 28.05
C PHE A 319 -24.80 -9.00 28.32
N GLN A 320 -24.18 -9.59 29.37
CA GLN A 320 -24.51 -10.94 29.88
C GLN A 320 -25.59 -10.85 30.92
#